data_e31962d173b356f2d02e2e61746af083
#
_entry.id   e31962d173b356f2d02e2e61746af083
#
_cell.length_a   1.000
_cell.length_b   1.000
_cell.length_c   1.000
_cell.angle_alpha   90.00
_cell.angle_beta   90.00
_cell.angle_gamma   90.00
#
_symmetry.space_group_name_H-M   'P 1'
#
loop_
_entity.id
_entity.type
_entity.pdbx_description
1 polymer ?
#
loop_
_entity_poly.entity_id
_entity_poly.type
_entity_poly.pdbx_seq_one_letter_code
_entity_poly.pdbx_strand_id
1 'polypeptide(L)'
;LAEKIEAEHGGEVPRTFEELEALPGVGHKTASVMMAQAFGVPAFPVDTHIHRLAWRWGLSDGSSVERTEADLKRVFPEASWNDLHLRIIYFGRSECPARGHENAACPICGWAASRAVRTREASEAEATAARRSGARVRVARENVPRRAAKPKMPKRRKTSKKTT
;
A
#
# COMPACT_ATOMS: atom_id res chain seq x y z
N LEU A 1 25.20 -16.20 8.90
CA LEU A 1 25.69 -15.56 7.69
C LEU A 1 27.20 -15.44 7.72
N ALA A 2 27.80 -14.69 8.67
CA ALA A 2 29.25 -14.45 8.76
C ALA A 2 30.04 -15.74 8.85
N GLU A 3 29.64 -16.68 9.70
CA GLU A 3 30.29 -18.00 9.86
C GLU A 3 30.36 -18.79 8.54
N LYS A 4 29.29 -18.70 7.72
CA LYS A 4 29.23 -19.36 6.42
C LYS A 4 30.13 -18.68 5.40
N ILE A 5 30.21 -17.34 5.39
CA ILE A 5 31.15 -16.60 4.54
C ILE A 5 32.57 -16.96 4.90
N GLU A 6 32.92 -17.06 6.19
CA GLU A 6 34.25 -17.45 6.64
C GLU A 6 34.59 -18.88 6.22
N ALA A 7 33.66 -19.83 6.45
CA ALA A 7 33.90 -21.25 6.21
C ALA A 7 33.93 -21.64 4.73
N GLU A 8 33.07 -21.06 3.90
CA GLU A 8 32.86 -21.47 2.51
C GLU A 8 33.49 -20.50 1.49
N HIS A 9 33.73 -19.24 1.89
CA HIS A 9 34.26 -18.19 1.01
C HIS A 9 35.52 -17.49 1.54
N GLY A 10 36.18 -18.04 2.58
CA GLY A 10 37.42 -17.50 3.14
C GLY A 10 37.32 -16.08 3.67
N GLY A 11 36.11 -15.68 4.16
CA GLY A 11 35.86 -14.34 4.69
C GLY A 11 35.53 -13.29 3.63
N GLU A 12 35.53 -13.63 2.33
CA GLU A 12 35.16 -12.71 1.26
C GLU A 12 33.68 -12.88 0.88
N VAL A 13 33.00 -11.76 0.56
CA VAL A 13 31.63 -11.78 0.08
C VAL A 13 31.60 -12.35 -1.34
N PRO A 14 30.82 -13.40 -1.61
CA PRO A 14 30.73 -13.99 -2.94
C PRO A 14 30.18 -13.02 -3.98
N ARG A 15 30.55 -13.23 -5.26
CA ARG A 15 30.28 -12.31 -6.37
C ARG A 15 29.34 -12.88 -7.43
N THR A 16 28.66 -13.98 -7.13
CA THR A 16 27.63 -14.56 -8.00
C THR A 16 26.26 -14.54 -7.33
N PHE A 17 25.19 -14.54 -8.11
CA PHE A 17 23.85 -14.61 -7.56
C PHE A 17 23.62 -15.90 -6.79
N GLU A 18 24.07 -17.02 -7.36
CA GLU A 18 23.91 -18.36 -6.80
C GLU A 18 24.55 -18.46 -5.41
N GLU A 19 25.77 -18.00 -5.27
CA GLU A 19 26.50 -18.04 -3.99
C GLU A 19 25.90 -17.08 -2.98
N LEU A 20 25.50 -15.87 -3.40
CA LEU A 20 24.85 -14.89 -2.52
C LEU A 20 23.50 -15.42 -2.00
N GLU A 21 22.67 -15.99 -2.86
CA GLU A 21 21.34 -16.52 -2.50
C GLU A 21 21.44 -17.80 -1.66
N ALA A 22 22.55 -18.53 -1.73
CA ALA A 22 22.85 -19.69 -0.85
C ALA A 22 23.16 -19.28 0.60
N LEU A 23 23.43 -17.98 0.87
CA LEU A 23 23.73 -17.48 2.21
C LEU A 23 22.44 -17.31 3.03
N PRO A 24 22.44 -17.67 4.33
CA PRO A 24 21.28 -17.55 5.21
C PRO A 24 20.76 -16.10 5.29
N GLY A 25 19.49 -15.87 4.94
CA GLY A 25 18.84 -14.57 4.99
C GLY A 25 19.12 -13.65 3.78
N VAL A 26 19.81 -14.16 2.77
CA VAL A 26 20.03 -13.48 1.50
C VAL A 26 19.05 -14.04 0.47
N GLY A 27 18.04 -13.27 0.13
CA GLY A 27 17.15 -13.58 -0.98
C GLY A 27 17.51 -12.78 -2.22
N HIS A 28 16.82 -13.06 -3.34
CA HIS A 28 17.07 -12.45 -4.66
C HIS A 28 17.23 -10.92 -4.61
N LYS A 29 16.37 -10.22 -3.89
CA LYS A 29 16.44 -8.75 -3.74
C LYS A 29 17.76 -8.31 -3.08
N THR A 30 18.21 -9.01 -2.05
CA THR A 30 19.45 -8.66 -1.34
C THR A 30 20.67 -8.96 -2.21
N ALA A 31 20.69 -10.11 -2.87
CA ALA A 31 21.72 -10.47 -3.84
C ALA A 31 21.79 -9.43 -4.98
N SER A 32 20.64 -9.05 -5.56
CA SER A 32 20.59 -8.01 -6.59
C SER A 32 21.12 -6.65 -6.14
N VAL A 33 20.84 -6.23 -4.89
CA VAL A 33 21.42 -4.99 -4.34
C VAL A 33 22.94 -5.10 -4.20
N MET A 34 23.45 -6.23 -3.71
CA MET A 34 24.90 -6.46 -3.60
C MET A 34 25.58 -6.43 -4.97
N MET A 35 25.00 -7.13 -5.96
CA MET A 35 25.53 -7.14 -7.33
C MET A 35 25.56 -5.74 -7.93
N ALA A 36 24.46 -4.98 -7.78
CA ALA A 36 24.36 -3.63 -8.32
C ALA A 36 25.27 -2.62 -7.62
N GLN A 37 25.27 -2.59 -6.29
CA GLN A 37 25.89 -1.51 -5.52
C GLN A 37 27.33 -1.78 -5.11
N ALA A 38 27.68 -3.05 -4.80
CA ALA A 38 29.02 -3.40 -4.39
C ALA A 38 29.91 -3.85 -5.55
N PHE A 39 29.33 -4.54 -6.53
CA PHE A 39 30.10 -5.12 -7.63
C PHE A 39 29.89 -4.43 -8.98
N GLY A 40 28.98 -3.45 -9.06
CA GLY A 40 28.71 -2.71 -10.30
C GLY A 40 28.07 -3.56 -11.42
N VAL A 41 27.59 -4.76 -11.10
CA VAL A 41 26.91 -5.64 -12.05
C VAL A 41 25.49 -5.13 -12.27
N PRO A 42 25.04 -4.94 -13.54
CA PRO A 42 23.70 -4.47 -13.79
C PRO A 42 22.64 -5.39 -13.19
N ALA A 43 21.83 -4.86 -12.28
CA ALA A 43 20.71 -5.54 -11.67
C ALA A 43 19.58 -4.56 -11.39
N PHE A 44 18.35 -5.05 -11.34
CA PHE A 44 17.18 -4.24 -11.02
C PHE A 44 16.51 -4.77 -9.73
N PRO A 45 17.07 -4.47 -8.55
CA PRO A 45 16.50 -4.94 -7.30
C PRO A 45 15.10 -4.37 -7.08
N VAL A 46 14.07 -5.21 -7.09
CA VAL A 46 12.70 -4.77 -6.89
C VAL A 46 12.33 -4.88 -5.41
N ASP A 47 12.06 -3.74 -4.78
CA ASP A 47 11.51 -3.65 -3.44
C ASP A 47 10.02 -3.30 -3.47
N THR A 48 9.40 -3.13 -2.30
CA THR A 48 7.98 -2.78 -2.18
C THR A 48 7.65 -1.41 -2.78
N HIS A 49 8.59 -0.47 -2.82
CA HIS A 49 8.41 0.84 -3.45
C HIS A 49 8.38 0.70 -4.96
N ILE A 50 9.38 0.04 -5.53
CA ILE A 50 9.49 -0.19 -6.98
C ILE A 50 8.31 -1.00 -7.48
N HIS A 51 7.96 -2.12 -6.81
CA HIS A 51 6.81 -2.94 -7.17
C HIS A 51 5.52 -2.13 -7.22
N ARG A 52 5.26 -1.32 -6.17
CA ARG A 52 4.09 -0.44 -6.11
C ARG A 52 4.07 0.61 -7.22
N LEU A 53 5.21 1.29 -7.46
CA LEU A 53 5.28 2.34 -8.45
C LEU A 53 5.21 1.81 -9.86
N ALA A 54 5.86 0.70 -10.16
CA ALA A 54 5.76 0.03 -11.44
C ALA A 54 4.30 -0.31 -11.80
N TRP A 55 3.54 -0.82 -10.84
CA TRP A 55 2.11 -1.05 -11.02
C TRP A 55 1.31 0.26 -11.18
N ARG A 56 1.59 1.28 -10.34
CA ARG A 56 0.92 2.59 -10.46
C ARG A 56 1.11 3.22 -11.83
N TRP A 57 2.30 3.11 -12.38
CA TRP A 57 2.64 3.71 -13.68
C TRP A 57 2.31 2.81 -14.87
N GLY A 58 1.79 1.61 -14.64
CA GLY A 58 1.45 0.67 -15.70
C GLY A 58 2.65 0.05 -16.40
N LEU A 59 3.82 0.07 -15.77
CA LEU A 59 5.05 -0.57 -16.25
C LEU A 59 5.04 -2.09 -16.00
N SER A 60 4.24 -2.55 -15.03
CA SER A 60 3.99 -3.95 -14.74
C SER A 60 2.55 -4.14 -14.27
N ASP A 61 2.04 -5.36 -14.42
CA ASP A 61 0.72 -5.75 -13.91
C ASP A 61 0.67 -5.90 -12.39
N GLY A 62 1.83 -5.95 -11.73
CA GLY A 62 1.96 -6.08 -10.28
C GLY A 62 1.60 -7.46 -9.73
N SER A 63 1.58 -8.49 -10.58
CA SER A 63 1.22 -9.87 -10.18
C SER A 63 2.26 -10.51 -9.26
N SER A 64 3.55 -10.22 -9.47
CA SER A 64 4.63 -10.63 -8.59
C SER A 64 5.83 -9.68 -8.68
N VAL A 65 6.78 -9.84 -7.75
CA VAL A 65 8.04 -9.08 -7.73
C VAL A 65 8.92 -9.47 -8.92
N GLU A 66 9.02 -10.76 -9.21
CA GLU A 66 9.78 -11.32 -10.31
C GLU A 66 9.23 -10.84 -11.66
N ARG A 67 7.91 -10.81 -11.80
CA ARG A 67 7.25 -10.27 -12.99
C ARG A 67 7.56 -8.78 -13.16
N THR A 68 7.51 -8.02 -12.07
CA THR A 68 7.84 -6.59 -12.08
C THR A 68 9.28 -6.37 -12.50
N GLU A 69 10.24 -7.15 -11.99
CA GLU A 69 11.64 -7.06 -12.38
C GLU A 69 11.82 -7.34 -13.88
N ALA A 70 11.22 -8.42 -14.38
CA ALA A 70 11.27 -8.79 -15.78
C ALA A 70 10.69 -7.69 -16.70
N ASP A 71 9.55 -7.12 -16.30
CA ASP A 71 8.91 -6.04 -17.06
C ASP A 71 9.77 -4.76 -17.08
N LEU A 72 10.36 -4.37 -15.95
CA LEU A 72 11.23 -3.20 -15.87
C LEU A 72 12.54 -3.39 -16.66
N LYS A 73 13.15 -4.56 -16.59
CA LYS A 73 14.32 -4.91 -17.40
C LYS A 73 14.05 -4.88 -18.89
N ARG A 74 12.83 -5.20 -19.31
CA ARG A 74 12.43 -5.11 -20.72
C ARG A 74 12.20 -3.67 -21.20
N VAL A 75 11.72 -2.79 -20.30
CA VAL A 75 11.37 -1.40 -20.63
C VAL A 75 12.58 -0.48 -20.61
N PHE A 76 13.50 -0.70 -19.68
CA PHE A 76 14.66 0.18 -19.46
C PHE A 76 15.96 -0.45 -19.95
N PRO A 77 16.86 0.33 -20.54
CA PRO A 77 18.18 -0.16 -20.95
C PRO A 77 19.01 -0.59 -19.72
N GLU A 78 19.75 -1.67 -19.87
CA GLU A 78 20.56 -2.28 -18.81
C GLU A 78 21.47 -1.30 -18.08
N ALA A 79 22.13 -0.43 -18.82
CA ALA A 79 23.03 0.59 -18.26
C ALA A 79 22.37 1.56 -17.27
N SER A 80 21.04 1.64 -17.29
CA SER A 80 20.27 2.52 -16.40
C SER A 80 19.72 1.83 -15.14
N TRP A 81 19.79 0.49 -15.03
CA TRP A 81 19.11 -0.24 -13.98
C TRP A 81 19.57 0.14 -12.56
N ASN A 82 20.91 0.22 -12.36
CA ASN A 82 21.48 0.53 -11.04
C ASN A 82 21.11 1.93 -10.55
N ASP A 83 20.96 2.89 -11.44
CA ASP A 83 20.59 4.26 -11.10
C ASP A 83 19.07 4.41 -10.95
N LEU A 84 18.30 3.82 -11.87
CA LEU A 84 16.86 3.91 -11.86
C LEU A 84 16.23 3.28 -10.61
N HIS A 85 16.73 2.13 -10.15
CA HIS A 85 16.14 1.50 -8.98
C HIS A 85 16.26 2.40 -7.73
N LEU A 86 17.40 3.08 -7.55
CA LEU A 86 17.57 4.04 -6.46
C LEU A 86 16.65 5.25 -6.60
N ARG A 87 16.57 5.83 -7.79
CA ARG A 87 15.69 6.99 -8.07
C ARG A 87 14.23 6.66 -7.80
N ILE A 88 13.75 5.48 -8.22
CA ILE A 88 12.37 5.04 -7.97
C ILE A 88 12.12 4.83 -6.48
N ILE A 89 13.08 4.26 -5.73
CA ILE A 89 12.96 4.10 -4.27
C ILE A 89 12.83 5.46 -3.59
N TYR A 90 13.73 6.40 -3.88
CA TYR A 90 13.70 7.73 -3.27
C TYR A 90 12.40 8.46 -3.61
N PHE A 91 11.99 8.46 -4.86
CA PHE A 91 10.72 9.03 -5.27
C PHE A 91 9.54 8.38 -4.55
N GLY A 92 9.55 7.06 -4.40
CA GLY A 92 8.53 6.31 -3.69
C GLY A 92 8.43 6.61 -2.19
N ARG A 93 9.52 7.11 -1.59
CA ARG A 93 9.57 7.51 -0.18
C ARG A 93 9.12 8.94 0.03
N SER A 94 9.55 9.88 -0.83
CA SER A 94 9.30 11.32 -0.68
C SER A 94 7.98 11.74 -1.32
N GLU A 95 7.78 11.44 -2.60
CA GLU A 95 6.72 12.03 -3.42
C GLU A 95 5.51 11.10 -3.62
N CYS A 96 5.74 9.78 -3.59
CA CYS A 96 4.71 8.81 -3.93
C CYS A 96 4.54 7.73 -2.85
N PRO A 97 4.09 8.11 -1.63
CA PRO A 97 3.95 7.18 -0.52
C PRO A 97 2.86 6.13 -0.78
N ALA A 98 2.87 5.05 0.04
CA ALA A 98 1.88 3.97 -0.08
C ALA A 98 0.50 4.40 0.44
N ARG A 99 0.46 5.29 1.43
CA ARG A 99 -0.77 5.77 2.08
C ARG A 99 -0.88 7.28 1.94
N GLY A 100 -2.11 7.78 1.83
CA GLY A 100 -2.36 9.24 1.72
C GLY A 100 -1.83 9.85 0.42
N HIS A 101 -1.62 9.05 -0.62
CA HIS A 101 -1.17 9.52 -1.92
C HIS A 101 -2.37 9.96 -2.77
N GLU A 102 -2.22 11.11 -3.39
CA GLU A 102 -3.17 11.64 -4.37
C GLU A 102 -2.50 11.67 -5.76
N ASN A 103 -3.04 10.91 -6.72
CA ASN A 103 -2.44 10.83 -8.05
C ASN A 103 -2.36 12.20 -8.73
N ALA A 104 -3.40 13.04 -8.60
CA ALA A 104 -3.44 14.36 -9.22
C ALA A 104 -2.36 15.32 -8.70
N ALA A 105 -1.96 15.18 -7.44
CA ALA A 105 -0.92 16.01 -6.82
C ALA A 105 0.50 15.46 -7.04
N CYS A 106 0.64 14.20 -7.41
CA CYS A 106 1.93 13.57 -7.61
C CYS A 106 2.52 13.95 -8.98
N PRO A 107 3.79 14.42 -9.05
CA PRO A 107 4.40 14.89 -10.30
C PRO A 107 4.48 13.82 -11.40
N ILE A 108 4.51 12.54 -11.06
CA ILE A 108 4.51 11.45 -12.04
C ILE A 108 3.13 10.83 -12.19
N CYS A 109 2.45 10.48 -11.10
CA CYS A 109 1.16 9.80 -11.18
C CYS A 109 0.07 10.65 -11.83
N GLY A 110 0.16 11.98 -11.76
CA GLY A 110 -0.78 12.91 -12.39
C GLY A 110 -0.96 12.65 -13.89
N TRP A 111 0.10 12.22 -14.56
CA TRP A 111 0.07 11.89 -16.01
C TRP A 111 0.31 10.40 -16.29
N ALA A 112 1.15 9.71 -15.51
CA ALA A 112 1.58 8.33 -15.77
C ALA A 112 0.70 7.28 -15.09
N ALA A 113 -0.21 7.64 -14.14
CA ALA A 113 -1.00 6.66 -13.43
C ALA A 113 -1.78 5.74 -14.39
N SER A 114 -1.67 4.43 -14.20
CA SER A 114 -2.36 3.44 -15.00
C SER A 114 -3.88 3.58 -14.87
N ARG A 115 -4.62 3.13 -15.89
CA ARG A 115 -6.08 3.15 -15.88
C ARG A 115 -6.63 2.39 -14.65
N ALA A 116 -6.03 1.25 -14.29
CA ALA A 116 -6.43 0.45 -13.14
C ALA A 116 -6.32 1.24 -11.82
N VAL A 117 -5.23 1.99 -11.65
CA VAL A 117 -5.01 2.84 -10.47
C VAL A 117 -6.03 3.95 -10.40
N ARG A 118 -6.30 4.66 -11.50
CA ARG A 118 -7.31 5.73 -11.55
C ARG A 118 -8.71 5.22 -11.22
N THR A 119 -9.09 4.05 -11.75
CA THR A 119 -10.39 3.43 -11.45
C THR A 119 -10.50 3.05 -9.99
N ARG A 120 -9.44 2.49 -9.42
CA ARG A 120 -9.41 2.12 -7.99
C ARG A 120 -9.54 3.34 -7.08
N GLU A 121 -8.80 4.40 -7.33
CA GLU A 121 -8.91 5.64 -6.53
C GLU A 121 -10.29 6.26 -6.61
N ALA A 122 -10.91 6.28 -7.79
CA ALA A 122 -12.28 6.76 -7.94
C ALA A 122 -13.25 5.96 -7.08
N SER A 123 -13.17 4.63 -7.10
CA SER A 123 -14.02 3.76 -6.30
C SER A 123 -13.78 3.90 -4.78
N GLU A 124 -12.53 4.07 -4.35
CA GLU A 124 -12.18 4.30 -2.95
C GLU A 124 -12.67 5.67 -2.45
N ALA A 125 -12.60 6.70 -3.29
CA ALA A 125 -13.15 8.03 -3.00
C ALA A 125 -14.67 8.00 -2.83
N GLU A 126 -15.38 7.33 -3.73
CA GLU A 126 -16.83 7.12 -3.65
C GLU A 126 -17.23 6.36 -2.38
N ALA A 127 -16.54 5.26 -2.06
CA ALA A 127 -16.78 4.49 -0.84
C ALA A 127 -16.55 5.33 0.44
N THR A 128 -15.52 6.17 0.43
CA THR A 128 -15.21 7.06 1.55
C THR A 128 -16.26 8.15 1.71
N ALA A 129 -16.73 8.74 0.61
CA ALA A 129 -17.82 9.72 0.60
C ALA A 129 -19.11 9.12 1.12
N ALA A 130 -19.46 7.90 0.68
CA ALA A 130 -20.63 7.17 1.15
C ALA A 130 -20.59 6.88 2.65
N ARG A 131 -19.43 6.48 3.18
CA ARG A 131 -19.23 6.28 4.64
C ARG A 131 -19.40 7.58 5.42
N ARG A 132 -18.85 8.69 4.95
CA ARG A 132 -19.00 10.01 5.58
C ARG A 132 -20.44 10.50 5.58
N SER A 133 -21.18 10.32 4.48
CA SER A 133 -22.60 10.67 4.38
C SER A 133 -23.46 9.77 5.28
N GLY A 134 -23.20 8.46 5.32
CA GLY A 134 -23.87 7.51 6.21
C GLY A 134 -23.65 7.81 7.70
N ALA A 135 -22.42 8.19 8.08
CA ALA A 135 -22.12 8.63 9.44
C ALA A 135 -22.88 9.92 9.81
N ARG A 136 -22.95 10.90 8.90
CA ARG A 136 -23.74 12.14 9.11
C ARG A 136 -25.23 11.85 9.32
N VAL A 137 -25.80 10.93 8.55
CA VAL A 137 -27.21 10.51 8.70
C VAL A 137 -27.45 9.82 10.05
N ARG A 138 -26.53 8.98 10.54
CA ARG A 138 -26.64 8.35 11.86
C ARG A 138 -26.61 9.36 12.99
N VAL A 139 -25.66 10.31 12.98
CA VAL A 139 -25.55 11.38 13.99
C VAL A 139 -26.80 12.25 13.99
N ALA A 140 -27.34 12.59 12.82
CA ALA A 140 -28.59 13.36 12.73
C ALA A 140 -29.81 12.61 13.29
N ARG A 141 -29.85 11.26 13.16
CA ARG A 141 -30.93 10.43 13.73
C ARG A 141 -30.81 10.26 15.24
N GLU A 142 -29.58 10.22 15.80
CA GLU A 142 -29.37 10.14 17.25
C GLU A 142 -29.70 11.45 17.97
N ASN A 143 -29.60 12.60 17.31
CA ASN A 143 -29.92 13.92 17.85
C ASN A 143 -31.37 14.35 17.68
N VAL A 144 -32.25 13.51 17.18
CA VAL A 144 -33.69 13.81 17.17
C VAL A 144 -34.22 13.67 18.61
N PRO A 145 -34.69 14.76 19.27
CA PRO A 145 -35.20 14.69 20.62
C PRO A 145 -36.37 13.72 20.66
N ARG A 146 -36.28 12.70 21.52
CA ARG A 146 -37.38 11.77 21.78
C ARG A 146 -38.59 12.61 22.16
N ARG A 147 -39.61 12.61 21.34
CA ARG A 147 -40.89 13.25 21.59
C ARG A 147 -41.32 12.91 23.04
N ALA A 148 -41.48 13.94 23.86
CA ALA A 148 -41.88 13.80 25.25
C ALA A 148 -43.07 12.84 25.39
N ALA A 149 -42.93 11.84 26.22
CA ALA A 149 -43.97 10.87 26.47
C ALA A 149 -45.24 11.63 26.95
N LYS A 150 -46.36 11.41 26.30
CA LYS A 150 -47.65 11.99 26.71
C LYS A 150 -47.90 11.68 28.20
N PRO A 151 -48.29 12.66 29.05
CA PRO A 151 -48.57 12.43 30.45
C PRO A 151 -49.68 11.38 30.59
N LYS A 152 -49.45 10.37 31.41
CA LYS A 152 -50.46 9.36 31.77
C LYS A 152 -51.59 10.07 32.52
N MET A 153 -52.78 10.05 31.97
CA MET A 153 -53.98 10.54 32.65
C MET A 153 -54.21 9.75 33.97
N PRO A 154 -54.57 10.43 35.09
CA PRO A 154 -54.85 9.75 36.34
C PRO A 154 -56.10 8.86 36.23
N LYS A 155 -56.01 7.64 36.68
CA LYS A 155 -57.11 6.69 36.74
C LYS A 155 -58.24 7.25 37.63
N ARG A 156 -59.43 7.41 37.10
CA ARG A 156 -60.66 7.83 37.78
C ARG A 156 -60.97 6.83 38.91
N ARG A 157 -61.00 7.32 40.15
CA ARG A 157 -61.34 6.58 41.37
C ARG A 157 -62.84 6.18 41.31
N LYS A 158 -63.14 4.87 41.30
CA LYS A 158 -64.53 4.40 41.45
C LYS A 158 -64.97 4.61 42.88
N THR A 159 -65.95 5.47 43.09
CA THR A 159 -66.66 5.59 44.38
C THR A 159 -67.68 4.46 44.50
N SER A 160 -67.52 3.59 45.48
CA SER A 160 -68.50 2.58 45.85
C SER A 160 -69.61 3.23 46.62
N LYS A 161 -70.83 3.24 46.10
CA LYS A 161 -72.05 3.52 46.89
C LYS A 161 -72.34 2.29 47.75
N LYS A 162 -72.29 2.43 49.08
CA LYS A 162 -72.96 1.56 50.03
C LYS A 162 -74.39 1.96 50.11
N THR A 163 -75.34 1.01 49.86
CA THR A 163 -76.78 1.15 50.14
C THR A 163 -77.08 0.28 51.35
N THR A 164 -77.78 0.88 52.32
CA THR A 164 -78.42 0.26 53.49
C THR A 164 -79.63 -0.49 53.07
#